data_4d70a56bb73d90381b695a7bdea58a05
#
_entry.id   4d70a56bb73d90381b695a7bdea58a05
#
_cell.length_a   1.000
_cell.length_b   1.000
_cell.length_c   1.000
_cell.angle_alpha   90.00
_cell.angle_beta   90.00
_cell.angle_gamma   90.00
#
_symmetry.space_group_name_H-M   'P 1'
#
loop_
_entity.id
_entity.type
_entity.pdbx_description
1 polymer ?
#
loop_
_entity_poly.entity_id
_entity_poly.type
_entity_poly.pdbx_seq_one_letter_code
_entity_poly.pdbx_strand_id
1 'polypeptide(L)'
;MKSLYLRIYATIVVLLLLFALTSGWVFQRHIEQERVRSETVQTDRMSAWGELIQRSLPGPDVAAADQAAALREWSVRLRLPLALDSVSGERIGASDSFNRRIADGSVRPLAVRLEDGRTLWLMRPGSLRQAAAAAGRGGPGGADRPSPPGGRAGFDDPPPMPLPFVPPSWPRGVGLAVLLVVLFIAVSAGAYPVVRRLTRRLEALKQGVEQFGAGQLSHRVDVSGRDEVAAVASSFNAAAAKVETLVRSHQSLLANASHELRSPLARMKMADSMLDDANPAQRDKLKQEINTNVAELDALVEEVLLASRLDGAQTQIDPHERVDLLALAAEEASRVDAEVDGVSLGVVGDERLLRRALRNLLENARRYGGHDVSVLTESRAGRALVRVCDRGPGVPESMRERIFESFFRLPGHAEQAGGVGLGLSLVKQIAERHGGSVRCEARQGGGSCFVLSLPLAT
;
A
#
# COMPACT_ATOMS: atom_id res chain seq x y z
N MET A 1 12.61 21.25 7.15
CA MET A 1 12.55 19.78 7.20
C MET A 1 12.86 19.24 5.80
N LYS A 2 13.93 18.46 5.65
CA LYS A 2 14.25 17.87 4.35
C LYS A 2 13.15 16.89 4.01
N SER A 3 12.39 17.13 2.95
CA SER A 3 11.24 16.35 2.57
C SER A 3 11.60 14.86 2.46
N LEU A 4 10.76 13.96 2.96
CA LEU A 4 10.90 12.50 2.86
C LEU A 4 11.20 12.08 1.41
N TYR A 5 10.57 12.78 0.48
CA TYR A 5 10.81 12.69 -0.95
C TYR A 5 12.30 12.79 -1.33
N LEU A 6 13.00 13.84 -0.83
CA LEU A 6 14.40 14.07 -1.19
C LEU A 6 15.30 12.94 -0.66
N ARG A 7 14.98 12.38 0.52
CA ARG A 7 15.75 11.26 1.11
C ARG A 7 15.55 9.99 0.28
N ILE A 8 14.31 9.60 -0.02
CA ILE A 8 14.02 8.38 -0.80
C ILE A 8 14.61 8.49 -2.20
N TYR A 9 14.42 9.63 -2.88
CA TYR A 9 14.97 9.85 -4.20
C TYR A 9 16.50 9.84 -4.20
N ALA A 10 17.14 10.54 -3.25
CA ALA A 10 18.59 10.55 -3.10
C ALA A 10 19.15 9.14 -2.84
N THR A 11 18.49 8.33 -2.01
CA THR A 11 18.90 6.94 -1.76
C THR A 11 18.86 6.11 -3.03
N ILE A 12 17.78 6.22 -3.83
CA ILE A 12 17.67 5.50 -5.10
C ILE A 12 18.75 5.93 -6.08
N VAL A 13 18.98 7.24 -6.21
CA VAL A 13 20.00 7.80 -7.10
C VAL A 13 21.40 7.35 -6.70
N VAL A 14 21.73 7.39 -5.40
CA VAL A 14 23.03 6.94 -4.87
C VAL A 14 23.24 5.44 -5.13
N LEU A 15 22.21 4.62 -4.90
CA LEU A 15 22.29 3.17 -5.09
C LEU A 15 22.48 2.81 -6.57
N LEU A 16 21.78 3.49 -7.48
CA LEU A 16 21.97 3.35 -8.91
C LEU A 16 23.33 3.81 -9.38
N LEU A 17 23.86 4.89 -8.82
CA LEU A 17 25.19 5.41 -9.13
C LEU A 17 26.28 4.44 -8.67
N LEU A 18 26.16 3.89 -7.46
CA LEU A 18 27.06 2.86 -6.96
C LEU A 18 27.03 1.61 -7.83
N PHE A 19 25.84 1.17 -8.23
CA PHE A 19 25.68 0.04 -9.14
C PHE A 19 26.35 0.30 -10.50
N ALA A 20 26.18 1.47 -11.08
CA ALA A 20 26.80 1.84 -12.35
C ALA A 20 28.33 1.89 -12.23
N LEU A 21 28.88 2.45 -11.15
CA LEU A 21 30.33 2.52 -10.90
C LEU A 21 30.94 1.14 -10.67
N THR A 22 30.31 0.30 -9.83
CA THR A 22 30.81 -1.05 -9.56
C THR A 22 30.75 -1.93 -10.80
N SER A 23 29.64 -1.87 -11.55
CA SER A 23 29.50 -2.61 -12.82
C SER A 23 30.53 -2.17 -13.87
N GLY A 24 30.75 -0.87 -14.00
CA GLY A 24 31.77 -0.31 -14.89
C GLY A 24 33.20 -0.74 -14.49
N TRP A 25 33.51 -0.72 -13.20
CA TRP A 25 34.82 -1.16 -12.66
C TRP A 25 35.07 -2.66 -12.91
N VAL A 26 34.10 -3.53 -12.60
CA VAL A 26 34.20 -4.98 -12.84
C VAL A 26 34.41 -5.26 -14.31
N PHE A 27 33.67 -4.59 -15.18
CA PHE A 27 33.79 -4.77 -16.63
C PHE A 27 35.15 -4.32 -17.16
N GLN A 28 35.65 -3.17 -16.69
CA GLN A 28 36.98 -2.69 -17.07
C GLN A 28 38.08 -3.66 -16.65
N ARG A 29 38.00 -4.18 -15.41
CA ARG A 29 38.94 -5.16 -14.89
C ARG A 29 38.90 -6.49 -15.69
N HIS A 30 37.71 -6.91 -16.12
CA HIS A 30 37.57 -8.10 -16.95
C HIS A 30 38.20 -7.94 -18.33
N ILE A 31 38.01 -6.79 -18.99
CA ILE A 31 38.64 -6.49 -20.29
C ILE A 31 40.17 -6.47 -20.14
N GLU A 32 40.70 -5.91 -19.07
CA GLU A 32 42.14 -5.82 -18.83
C GLU A 32 42.76 -7.21 -18.58
N GLN A 33 42.07 -8.08 -17.87
CA GLN A 33 42.47 -9.49 -17.69
C GLN A 33 42.47 -10.28 -19.00
N GLU A 34 41.48 -10.10 -19.86
CA GLU A 34 41.40 -10.75 -21.17
C GLU A 34 42.54 -10.26 -22.08
N ARG A 35 42.90 -8.95 -22.04
CA ARG A 35 44.02 -8.43 -22.79
C ARG A 35 45.34 -9.07 -22.37
N VAL A 36 45.61 -9.11 -21.08
CA VAL A 36 46.85 -9.72 -20.53
C VAL A 36 46.91 -11.20 -20.89
N ARG A 37 45.78 -11.93 -20.80
CA ARG A 37 45.71 -13.37 -21.14
C ARG A 37 45.94 -13.61 -22.60
N SER A 38 45.44 -12.75 -23.47
CA SER A 38 45.63 -12.88 -24.91
C SER A 38 47.07 -12.57 -25.35
N GLU A 39 47.73 -11.63 -24.66
CA GLU A 39 49.15 -11.30 -24.91
C GLU A 39 50.07 -12.42 -24.45
N THR A 40 49.84 -13.06 -23.30
CA THR A 40 50.63 -14.20 -22.85
C THR A 40 50.51 -15.41 -23.76
N VAL A 41 49.31 -15.78 -24.15
CA VAL A 41 49.09 -16.91 -25.09
C VAL A 41 49.75 -16.67 -26.47
N GLN A 42 49.74 -15.42 -26.94
CA GLN A 42 50.41 -15.08 -28.18
C GLN A 42 51.94 -15.15 -28.06
N THR A 43 52.49 -14.70 -26.93
CA THR A 43 53.94 -14.75 -26.66
C THR A 43 54.40 -16.19 -26.56
N ASP A 44 53.70 -17.06 -25.85
CA ASP A 44 54.04 -18.49 -25.73
C ASP A 44 53.98 -19.21 -27.09
N ARG A 45 53.00 -18.89 -27.91
CA ARG A 45 52.94 -19.44 -29.31
C ARG A 45 54.11 -18.98 -30.14
N MET A 46 54.54 -17.73 -30.05
CA MET A 46 55.65 -17.20 -30.79
C MET A 46 57.00 -17.79 -30.37
N SER A 47 57.19 -18.05 -29.07
CA SER A 47 58.38 -18.71 -28.55
C SER A 47 58.45 -20.17 -29.05
N ALA A 48 57.37 -20.92 -29.04
CA ALA A 48 57.28 -22.27 -29.58
C ALA A 48 57.59 -22.31 -31.09
N TRP A 49 57.11 -21.34 -31.85
CA TRP A 49 57.50 -21.19 -33.27
C TRP A 49 58.99 -20.90 -33.45
N GLY A 50 59.57 -20.10 -32.56
CA GLY A 50 61.01 -19.80 -32.51
C GLY A 50 61.86 -21.08 -32.37
N GLU A 51 61.52 -21.95 -31.41
CA GLU A 51 62.17 -23.24 -31.20
C GLU A 51 62.09 -24.17 -32.40
N LEU A 52 60.90 -24.27 -33.02
CA LEU A 52 60.70 -25.10 -34.20
C LEU A 52 61.57 -24.62 -35.38
N ILE A 53 61.66 -23.32 -35.60
CA ILE A 53 62.46 -22.72 -36.65
C ILE A 53 63.93 -22.92 -36.34
N GLN A 54 64.36 -22.77 -35.09
CA GLN A 54 65.77 -22.99 -34.66
C GLN A 54 66.26 -24.39 -35.02
N ARG A 55 65.46 -25.44 -34.75
CA ARG A 55 65.85 -26.83 -35.10
C ARG A 55 65.99 -27.08 -36.57
N SER A 56 65.45 -26.22 -37.38
CA SER A 56 65.42 -26.34 -38.85
C SER A 56 66.36 -25.39 -39.56
N LEU A 57 66.99 -24.45 -38.84
CA LEU A 57 67.97 -23.54 -39.40
C LEU A 57 69.40 -24.13 -39.25
N PRO A 58 70.30 -23.87 -40.20
CA PRO A 58 71.72 -24.21 -40.07
C PRO A 58 72.33 -23.59 -38.81
N GLY A 59 73.26 -24.30 -38.18
CA GLY A 59 73.93 -23.83 -36.98
C GLY A 59 74.72 -22.52 -37.21
N PRO A 60 75.14 -21.85 -36.12
CA PRO A 60 75.86 -20.58 -36.18
C PRO A 60 77.24 -20.72 -36.88
N ASP A 61 77.79 -21.91 -36.99
CA ASP A 61 79.07 -22.23 -37.62
C ASP A 61 79.06 -22.30 -39.13
N VAL A 62 77.88 -22.29 -39.75
CA VAL A 62 77.67 -22.33 -41.19
C VAL A 62 77.75 -20.92 -41.77
N ALA A 63 78.20 -20.80 -43.04
CA ALA A 63 78.38 -19.50 -43.67
C ALA A 63 77.07 -18.65 -43.64
N ALA A 64 77.20 -17.36 -43.35
CA ALA A 64 76.06 -16.43 -43.22
C ALA A 64 75.12 -16.45 -44.45
N ALA A 65 75.64 -16.67 -45.66
CA ALA A 65 74.91 -16.74 -46.87
C ALA A 65 73.92 -17.95 -46.92
N ASP A 66 74.35 -19.11 -46.37
CA ASP A 66 73.51 -20.32 -46.31
C ASP A 66 72.44 -20.22 -45.24
N GLN A 67 72.77 -19.62 -44.08
CA GLN A 67 71.80 -19.29 -43.05
C GLN A 67 70.71 -18.33 -43.57
N ALA A 68 71.09 -17.30 -44.31
CA ALA A 68 70.17 -16.36 -44.93
C ALA A 68 69.27 -17.02 -46.01
N ALA A 69 69.82 -17.99 -46.76
CA ALA A 69 69.04 -18.74 -47.76
C ALA A 69 68.01 -19.63 -47.07
N ALA A 70 68.38 -20.40 -46.05
CA ALA A 70 67.47 -21.24 -45.28
C ALA A 70 66.35 -20.40 -44.57
N LEU A 71 66.70 -19.23 -44.03
CA LEU A 71 65.71 -18.34 -43.45
C LEU A 71 64.67 -17.84 -44.49
N ARG A 72 65.11 -17.51 -45.68
CA ARG A 72 64.22 -17.10 -46.79
C ARG A 72 63.27 -18.23 -47.21
N GLU A 73 63.77 -19.46 -47.32
CA GLU A 73 62.98 -20.63 -47.61
C GLU A 73 61.90 -20.87 -46.55
N TRP A 74 62.24 -20.83 -45.25
CA TRP A 74 61.29 -20.92 -44.15
C TRP A 74 60.27 -19.77 -44.15
N SER A 75 60.71 -18.55 -44.44
CA SER A 75 59.79 -17.40 -44.56
C SER A 75 58.72 -17.61 -45.62
N VAL A 76 59.08 -18.20 -46.76
CA VAL A 76 58.14 -18.53 -47.84
C VAL A 76 57.19 -19.69 -47.44
N ARG A 77 57.73 -20.77 -46.83
CA ARG A 77 56.95 -21.93 -46.41
C ARG A 77 55.93 -21.58 -45.33
N LEU A 78 56.31 -20.82 -44.31
CA LEU A 78 55.46 -20.39 -43.20
C LEU A 78 54.64 -19.17 -43.55
N ARG A 79 54.88 -18.51 -44.66
CA ARG A 79 54.27 -17.22 -45.04
C ARG A 79 54.43 -16.16 -43.95
N LEU A 80 55.51 -16.22 -43.18
CA LEU A 80 55.85 -15.29 -42.11
C LEU A 80 57.03 -14.42 -42.49
N PRO A 81 56.98 -13.11 -42.25
CA PRO A 81 58.13 -12.24 -42.38
C PRO A 81 59.13 -12.54 -41.27
N LEU A 82 60.33 -13.00 -41.64
CA LEU A 82 61.39 -13.41 -40.71
C LEU A 82 62.67 -12.62 -40.97
N ALA A 83 63.43 -12.34 -39.90
CA ALA A 83 64.81 -11.90 -40.00
C ALA A 83 65.64 -12.55 -38.88
N LEU A 84 66.92 -12.74 -39.08
CA LEU A 84 67.85 -13.39 -38.18
C LEU A 84 69.07 -12.47 -37.94
N ASP A 85 69.37 -12.26 -36.65
CA ASP A 85 70.56 -11.53 -36.25
C ASP A 85 71.55 -12.51 -35.55
N SER A 86 72.84 -12.22 -35.72
CA SER A 86 73.95 -12.97 -35.09
C SER A 86 73.98 -12.74 -33.58
N VAL A 87 74.81 -13.48 -32.86
CA VAL A 87 75.06 -13.29 -31.44
C VAL A 87 75.60 -11.89 -31.14
N SER A 88 76.36 -11.30 -32.14
CA SER A 88 76.87 -9.94 -32.02
C SER A 88 75.85 -8.85 -32.37
N GLY A 89 74.62 -9.22 -32.76
CA GLY A 89 73.58 -8.28 -33.13
C GLY A 89 73.57 -7.83 -34.62
N GLU A 90 74.53 -8.39 -35.43
CA GLU A 90 74.56 -8.09 -36.83
C GLU A 90 73.58 -8.88 -37.63
N ARG A 91 72.93 -8.28 -38.65
CA ARG A 91 71.92 -8.91 -39.47
C ARG A 91 72.49 -9.98 -40.42
N ILE A 92 72.21 -11.27 -40.17
CA ILE A 92 72.60 -12.39 -41.00
C ILE A 92 71.74 -12.44 -42.27
N GLY A 93 70.43 -12.25 -42.10
CA GLY A 93 69.51 -12.27 -43.22
C GLY A 93 68.11 -11.80 -42.84
N ALA A 94 67.37 -11.37 -43.86
CA ALA A 94 65.95 -11.01 -43.72
C ALA A 94 65.18 -11.43 -44.98
N SER A 95 63.92 -11.77 -44.80
CA SER A 95 63.03 -12.01 -45.93
C SER A 95 62.57 -10.70 -46.58
N ASP A 96 62.30 -10.72 -47.88
CA ASP A 96 61.81 -9.54 -48.60
C ASP A 96 60.54 -8.96 -48.04
N SER A 97 59.69 -9.85 -47.53
CA SER A 97 58.45 -9.47 -46.82
C SER A 97 58.71 -8.76 -45.50
N PHE A 98 59.80 -9.08 -44.79
CA PHE A 98 60.23 -8.41 -43.54
C PHE A 98 60.75 -7.02 -43.85
N ASN A 99 61.62 -6.90 -44.84
CA ASN A 99 62.25 -5.62 -45.22
C ASN A 99 61.19 -4.60 -45.71
N ARG A 100 60.26 -5.04 -46.53
CA ARG A 100 59.15 -4.18 -47.03
C ARG A 100 58.30 -3.64 -45.88
N ARG A 101 58.00 -4.45 -44.87
CA ARG A 101 57.15 -4.03 -43.75
C ARG A 101 57.87 -3.14 -42.74
N ILE A 102 59.17 -3.29 -42.57
CA ILE A 102 59.96 -2.35 -41.79
C ILE A 102 60.00 -1.00 -42.45
N ALA A 103 60.21 -0.98 -43.79
CA ALA A 103 60.22 0.26 -44.56
C ALA A 103 58.89 1.00 -44.51
N ASP A 104 57.77 0.27 -44.47
CA ASP A 104 56.40 0.83 -44.34
C ASP A 104 56.08 1.34 -42.92
N GLY A 105 56.97 1.12 -41.93
CA GLY A 105 56.78 1.60 -40.55
C GLY A 105 55.58 1.05 -39.79
N SER A 106 54.89 0.07 -40.38
CA SER A 106 53.54 -0.34 -39.93
C SER A 106 53.51 -1.35 -38.80
N VAL A 107 54.64 -1.99 -38.42
CA VAL A 107 54.64 -3.09 -37.43
C VAL A 107 55.93 -3.16 -36.66
N ARG A 108 55.85 -3.33 -35.35
CA ARG A 108 56.99 -3.63 -34.49
C ARG A 108 57.29 -5.13 -34.51
N PRO A 109 58.51 -5.54 -34.96
CA PRO A 109 58.91 -6.96 -34.95
C PRO A 109 59.12 -7.43 -33.50
N LEU A 110 58.79 -8.71 -33.22
CA LEU A 110 59.06 -9.36 -31.94
C LEU A 110 60.41 -10.10 -32.03
N ALA A 111 61.31 -9.84 -31.10
CA ALA A 111 62.57 -10.55 -30.96
C ALA A 111 62.36 -11.83 -30.14
N VAL A 112 62.74 -12.97 -30.67
CA VAL A 112 62.82 -14.26 -30.01
C VAL A 112 64.29 -14.66 -29.95
N ARG A 113 64.85 -14.76 -28.76
CA ARG A 113 66.23 -15.20 -28.58
C ARG A 113 66.28 -16.73 -28.67
N LEU A 114 67.11 -17.21 -29.57
CA LEU A 114 67.31 -18.65 -29.81
C LEU A 114 68.34 -19.19 -28.78
N GLU A 115 68.35 -20.52 -28.54
CA GLU A 115 69.28 -21.17 -27.57
C GLU A 115 70.75 -21.01 -27.93
N ASP A 116 71.03 -20.85 -29.24
CA ASP A 116 72.37 -20.65 -29.80
C ASP A 116 72.84 -19.16 -29.69
N GLY A 117 72.04 -18.31 -29.04
CA GLY A 117 72.37 -16.90 -28.84
C GLY A 117 71.99 -15.96 -29.97
N ARG A 118 71.58 -16.47 -31.13
CA ARG A 118 71.08 -15.66 -32.24
C ARG A 118 69.69 -15.10 -31.91
N THR A 119 69.26 -14.04 -32.60
CA THR A 119 67.94 -13.43 -32.41
C THR A 119 67.09 -13.56 -33.66
N LEU A 120 66.00 -14.29 -33.55
CA LEU A 120 65.01 -14.41 -34.63
C LEU A 120 63.93 -13.32 -34.45
N TRP A 121 63.76 -12.54 -35.53
CA TRP A 121 62.70 -11.52 -35.56
C TRP A 121 61.50 -12.05 -36.33
N LEU A 122 60.32 -12.00 -35.69
CA LEU A 122 59.03 -12.41 -36.24
C LEU A 122 58.07 -11.23 -36.31
N MET A 123 57.29 -11.14 -37.34
CA MET A 123 56.19 -10.17 -37.41
C MET A 123 54.83 -10.86 -37.19
N ARG A 124 53.97 -10.20 -36.33
CA ARG A 124 52.65 -10.73 -35.98
C ARG A 124 51.74 -10.89 -37.19
N PRO A 125 51.07 -12.04 -37.41
CA PRO A 125 50.16 -12.25 -38.55
C PRO A 125 48.91 -11.34 -38.49
N GLY A 126 48.47 -10.91 -37.32
CA GLY A 126 47.26 -10.12 -37.13
C GLY A 126 47.33 -8.65 -37.57
N SER A 127 48.52 -8.09 -37.74
CA SER A 127 48.71 -6.71 -38.20
C SER A 127 48.37 -6.50 -39.69
N LEU A 128 48.20 -7.58 -40.45
CA LEU A 128 47.84 -7.54 -41.87
C LEU A 128 46.44 -7.00 -42.13
N ARG A 129 45.48 -7.29 -41.28
CA ARG A 129 44.09 -6.82 -41.44
C ARG A 129 43.93 -5.33 -41.06
N GLN A 130 44.68 -4.83 -40.08
CA GLN A 130 44.61 -3.43 -39.70
C GLN A 130 45.32 -2.51 -40.72
N ALA A 131 46.44 -2.94 -41.31
CA ALA A 131 47.10 -2.20 -42.36
C ALA A 131 46.31 -2.17 -43.66
N ALA A 132 45.68 -3.29 -44.04
CA ALA A 132 44.81 -3.34 -45.22
C ALA A 132 43.53 -2.51 -45.04
N ALA A 133 42.95 -2.47 -43.83
CA ALA A 133 41.79 -1.62 -43.52
C ALA A 133 42.13 -0.11 -43.47
N ALA A 134 43.37 0.23 -43.13
CA ALA A 134 43.86 1.62 -43.16
C ALA A 134 44.23 2.08 -44.59
N ALA A 135 44.79 1.19 -45.40
CA ALA A 135 45.13 1.49 -46.79
C ALA A 135 43.93 1.54 -47.75
N GLY A 136 42.85 0.86 -47.42
CA GLY A 136 41.63 0.83 -48.25
C GLY A 136 40.71 2.06 -48.17
N ARG A 137 41.05 3.07 -47.34
CA ARG A 137 40.23 4.29 -47.17
C ARG A 137 40.62 5.48 -48.08
N GLY A 138 41.53 5.29 -49.01
CA GLY A 138 42.03 6.40 -49.84
C GLY A 138 42.09 6.09 -51.36
N GLY A 139 40.96 5.75 -52.00
CA GLY A 139 40.94 5.68 -53.44
C GLY A 139 39.56 5.48 -54.03
N PRO A 140 39.05 6.34 -54.94
CA PRO A 140 37.80 6.13 -55.63
C PRO A 140 38.00 5.22 -56.87
N GLY A 141 37.23 4.17 -56.93
CA GLY A 141 36.98 3.45 -58.21
C GLY A 141 37.70 2.12 -58.39
N GLY A 142 36.98 1.05 -58.38
CA GLY A 142 37.42 -0.27 -58.80
C GLY A 142 36.42 -1.34 -58.46
N ALA A 143 35.39 -1.44 -59.32
CA ALA A 143 34.46 -2.55 -59.33
C ALA A 143 35.15 -3.83 -59.88
N ASP A 144 34.64 -4.97 -59.41
CA ASP A 144 34.79 -6.32 -59.89
C ASP A 144 36.20 -7.00 -59.92
N ARG A 145 36.41 -7.74 -58.80
CA ARG A 145 37.19 -8.95 -58.83
C ARG A 145 36.50 -10.07 -58.06
N PRO A 146 36.20 -11.23 -58.72
CA PRO A 146 35.57 -12.37 -58.05
C PRO A 146 36.54 -13.00 -57.02
N SER A 147 36.03 -13.29 -55.84
CA SER A 147 36.74 -13.99 -54.79
C SER A 147 36.96 -15.46 -55.17
N PRO A 148 38.15 -16.05 -54.89
CA PRO A 148 38.38 -17.48 -55.15
C PRO A 148 37.62 -18.34 -54.13
N PRO A 149 37.01 -19.47 -54.53
CA PRO A 149 36.35 -20.41 -53.66
C PRO A 149 37.39 -21.26 -52.89
N GLY A 150 37.27 -21.37 -51.58
CA GLY A 150 37.95 -22.40 -50.80
C GLY A 150 38.93 -21.92 -49.73
N GLY A 151 38.54 -21.04 -48.87
CA GLY A 151 39.25 -20.78 -47.60
C GLY A 151 38.51 -21.48 -46.45
N ARG A 152 39.14 -22.49 -45.82
CA ARG A 152 38.65 -23.11 -44.58
C ARG A 152 38.43 -22.03 -43.52
N ALA A 153 37.23 -22.03 -42.99
CA ALA A 153 36.83 -21.20 -41.86
C ALA A 153 37.80 -21.42 -40.67
N GLY A 154 38.64 -20.45 -40.42
CA GLY A 154 39.25 -20.30 -39.11
C GLY A 154 38.11 -20.00 -38.13
N PHE A 155 38.19 -20.51 -36.89
CA PHE A 155 37.27 -20.19 -35.82
C PHE A 155 37.21 -18.66 -35.70
N ASP A 156 36.21 -18.08 -36.33
CA ASP A 156 35.89 -16.67 -36.24
C ASP A 156 35.28 -16.44 -34.86
N ASP A 157 35.90 -15.56 -34.09
CA ASP A 157 35.21 -14.91 -32.95
C ASP A 157 33.83 -14.42 -33.44
N PRO A 158 32.74 -14.71 -32.74
CA PRO A 158 31.44 -14.26 -33.15
C PRO A 158 31.49 -12.74 -33.37
N PRO A 159 30.89 -12.25 -34.45
CA PRO A 159 30.87 -10.81 -34.72
C PRO A 159 30.27 -10.12 -33.48
N PRO A 160 30.89 -9.03 -33.02
CA PRO A 160 30.36 -8.30 -31.89
C PRO A 160 28.92 -7.91 -32.20
N MET A 161 27.95 -8.34 -31.38
CA MET A 161 26.57 -7.90 -31.54
C MET A 161 26.54 -6.37 -31.61
N PRO A 162 25.98 -5.79 -32.67
CA PRO A 162 25.86 -4.35 -32.76
C PRO A 162 24.91 -3.89 -31.64
N LEU A 163 25.47 -3.22 -30.62
CA LEU A 163 24.66 -2.55 -29.64
C LEU A 163 23.89 -1.43 -30.35
N PRO A 164 22.56 -1.40 -30.27
CA PRO A 164 21.79 -0.33 -30.87
C PRO A 164 22.27 0.99 -30.30
N PHE A 165 22.51 1.99 -31.14
CA PHE A 165 22.96 3.35 -30.77
C PHE A 165 24.45 3.56 -30.47
N VAL A 166 25.35 2.56 -30.62
CA VAL A 166 26.79 2.73 -30.44
C VAL A 166 27.51 2.69 -31.76
N PRO A 167 28.20 3.75 -32.20
CA PRO A 167 28.98 3.75 -33.43
C PRO A 167 30.09 2.68 -33.38
N PRO A 168 30.32 1.94 -34.46
CA PRO A 168 31.33 0.86 -34.50
C PRO A 168 32.77 1.35 -34.28
N SER A 169 32.99 2.66 -34.32
CA SER A 169 34.30 3.29 -34.11
C SER A 169 34.67 3.55 -32.63
N TRP A 170 33.74 3.36 -31.70
CA TRP A 170 34.01 3.60 -30.30
C TRP A 170 34.73 2.43 -29.65
N PRO A 171 35.72 2.70 -28.74
CA PRO A 171 36.33 1.65 -27.94
C PRO A 171 35.23 0.87 -27.19
N ARG A 172 35.31 -0.46 -27.16
CA ARG A 172 34.28 -1.34 -26.57
C ARG A 172 33.84 -0.95 -25.15
N GLY A 173 34.75 -0.37 -24.35
CA GLY A 173 34.46 0.11 -23.00
C GLY A 173 33.62 1.40 -22.93
N VAL A 174 33.74 2.28 -23.93
CA VAL A 174 33.01 3.57 -23.97
C VAL A 174 31.53 3.34 -24.25
N GLY A 175 31.21 2.40 -25.14
CA GLY A 175 29.80 2.05 -25.46
C GLY A 175 29.03 1.56 -24.25
N LEU A 176 29.62 0.71 -23.41
CA LEU A 176 28.99 0.25 -22.17
C LEU A 176 28.82 1.38 -21.15
N ALA A 177 29.85 2.23 -20.99
CA ALA A 177 29.76 3.37 -20.08
C ALA A 177 28.62 4.33 -20.47
N VAL A 178 28.47 4.63 -21.76
CA VAL A 178 27.36 5.45 -22.26
C VAL A 178 26.03 4.80 -22.03
N LEU A 179 25.89 3.48 -22.30
CA LEU A 179 24.67 2.73 -22.03
C LEU A 179 24.27 2.80 -20.55
N LEU A 180 25.23 2.59 -19.62
CA LEU A 180 24.97 2.66 -18.18
C LEU A 180 24.57 4.07 -17.74
N VAL A 181 25.18 5.11 -18.29
CA VAL A 181 24.80 6.51 -18.01
C VAL A 181 23.39 6.82 -18.52
N VAL A 182 23.06 6.40 -19.74
CA VAL A 182 21.71 6.59 -20.31
C VAL A 182 20.66 5.84 -19.48
N LEU A 183 20.94 4.59 -19.12
CA LEU A 183 20.06 3.79 -18.26
C LEU A 183 19.87 4.43 -16.89
N PHE A 184 20.97 4.93 -16.28
CA PHE A 184 20.91 5.65 -15.00
C PHE A 184 20.01 6.89 -15.09
N ILE A 185 20.17 7.70 -16.12
CA ILE A 185 19.35 8.90 -16.35
C ILE A 185 17.89 8.51 -16.58
N ALA A 186 17.61 7.49 -17.40
CA ALA A 186 16.26 7.04 -17.72
C ALA A 186 15.53 6.53 -16.45
N VAL A 187 16.18 5.70 -15.64
CA VAL A 187 15.60 5.17 -14.39
C VAL A 187 15.41 6.29 -13.37
N SER A 188 16.39 7.19 -13.23
CA SER A 188 16.29 8.32 -12.30
C SER A 188 15.16 9.28 -12.71
N ALA A 189 15.04 9.60 -13.99
CA ALA A 189 13.97 10.45 -14.51
C ALA A 189 12.58 9.79 -14.38
N GLY A 190 12.48 8.48 -14.58
CA GLY A 190 11.24 7.72 -14.41
C GLY A 190 10.81 7.57 -12.94
N ALA A 191 11.76 7.37 -12.02
CA ALA A 191 11.48 7.26 -10.59
C ALA A 191 11.01 8.57 -9.95
N TYR A 192 11.50 9.71 -10.45
CA TYR A 192 11.18 11.05 -9.90
C TYR A 192 9.67 11.34 -9.80
N PRO A 193 8.86 11.25 -10.87
CA PRO A 193 7.43 11.56 -10.78
C PRO A 193 6.67 10.59 -9.90
N VAL A 194 7.05 9.31 -9.86
CA VAL A 194 6.40 8.28 -9.05
C VAL A 194 6.61 8.57 -7.55
N VAL A 195 7.87 8.76 -7.13
CA VAL A 195 8.21 9.07 -5.74
C VAL A 195 7.58 10.39 -5.31
N ARG A 196 7.61 11.41 -6.16
CA ARG A 196 7.00 12.72 -5.87
C ARG A 196 5.48 12.61 -5.69
N ARG A 197 4.79 11.83 -6.55
CA ARG A 197 3.35 11.63 -6.45
C ARG A 197 2.97 10.90 -5.16
N LEU A 198 3.67 9.82 -4.85
CA LEU A 198 3.43 9.04 -3.64
C LEU A 198 3.63 9.88 -2.37
N THR A 199 4.76 10.60 -2.30
CA THR A 199 5.08 11.40 -1.11
C THR A 199 4.10 12.55 -0.91
N ARG A 200 3.62 13.20 -1.99
CA ARG A 200 2.60 14.25 -1.89
C ARG A 200 1.29 13.72 -1.33
N ARG A 201 0.88 12.51 -1.73
CA ARG A 201 -0.35 11.89 -1.23
C ARG A 201 -0.24 11.51 0.24
N LEU A 202 0.93 11.00 0.66
CA LEU A 202 1.20 10.72 2.08
C LEU A 202 1.22 12.01 2.92
N GLU A 203 1.75 13.10 2.40
CA GLU A 203 1.74 14.41 3.09
C GLU A 203 0.30 14.94 3.22
N ALA A 204 -0.52 14.82 2.17
CA ALA A 204 -1.93 15.19 2.22
C ALA A 204 -2.72 14.33 3.23
N LEU A 205 -2.47 13.03 3.27
CA LEU A 205 -3.06 12.14 4.26
C LEU A 205 -2.66 12.54 5.69
N LYS A 206 -1.37 12.80 5.92
CA LYS A 206 -0.86 13.28 7.21
C LYS A 206 -1.55 14.57 7.64
N GLN A 207 -1.62 15.56 6.75
CA GLN A 207 -2.28 16.84 7.03
C GLN A 207 -3.77 16.66 7.35
N GLY A 208 -4.46 15.78 6.62
CA GLY A 208 -5.85 15.46 6.89
C GLY A 208 -6.06 14.82 8.26
N VAL A 209 -5.19 13.90 8.66
CA VAL A 209 -5.20 13.31 10.01
C VAL A 209 -4.94 14.37 11.09
N GLU A 210 -3.97 15.27 10.89
CA GLU A 210 -3.66 16.36 11.81
C GLU A 210 -4.85 17.34 11.95
N GLN A 211 -5.51 17.71 10.84
CA GLN A 211 -6.70 18.58 10.87
C GLN A 211 -7.87 17.92 11.59
N PHE A 212 -8.09 16.62 11.35
CA PHE A 212 -9.09 15.85 12.08
C PHE A 212 -8.79 15.81 13.59
N GLY A 213 -7.53 15.54 13.97
CA GLY A 213 -7.08 15.56 15.38
C GLY A 213 -7.16 16.94 16.03
N ALA A 214 -7.09 18.02 15.25
CA ALA A 214 -7.31 19.40 15.71
C ALA A 214 -8.79 19.76 15.91
N GLY A 215 -9.71 18.80 15.74
CA GLY A 215 -11.15 18.99 15.97
C GLY A 215 -11.98 19.28 14.71
N GLN A 216 -11.38 19.31 13.52
CA GLN A 216 -12.13 19.44 12.26
C GLN A 216 -12.70 18.07 11.84
N LEU A 217 -13.69 17.59 12.59
CA LEU A 217 -14.23 16.24 12.41
C LEU A 217 -14.91 16.00 11.04
N SER A 218 -15.33 17.05 10.36
CA SER A 218 -15.91 16.97 9.01
C SER A 218 -14.88 16.87 7.89
N HIS A 219 -13.59 17.09 8.22
CA HIS A 219 -12.54 17.00 7.21
C HIS A 219 -12.37 15.57 6.71
N ARG A 220 -12.22 15.40 5.40
CA ARG A 220 -11.97 14.11 4.74
C ARG A 220 -10.75 14.23 3.85
N VAL A 221 -9.99 13.15 3.77
CA VAL A 221 -8.84 13.05 2.90
C VAL A 221 -9.28 12.58 1.51
N ASP A 222 -8.66 13.14 0.46
CA ASP A 222 -8.93 12.70 -0.91
C ASP A 222 -8.51 11.25 -1.14
N VAL A 223 -9.45 10.43 -1.65
CA VAL A 223 -9.26 8.99 -1.94
C VAL A 223 -9.02 8.84 -3.45
N SER A 224 -7.94 9.44 -3.96
CA SER A 224 -7.58 9.31 -5.38
C SER A 224 -6.64 8.12 -5.60
N GLY A 225 -6.95 7.25 -6.58
CA GLY A 225 -6.14 6.08 -6.97
C GLY A 225 -6.72 4.74 -6.51
N ARG A 226 -5.96 3.66 -6.75
CA ARG A 226 -6.32 2.26 -6.43
C ARG A 226 -5.16 1.53 -5.74
N ASP A 227 -4.27 2.27 -5.08
CA ASP A 227 -3.10 1.79 -4.37
C ASP A 227 -3.37 1.68 -2.86
N GLU A 228 -2.40 1.19 -2.11
CA GLU A 228 -2.46 1.02 -0.66
C GLU A 228 -2.71 2.35 0.07
N VAL A 229 -2.22 3.47 -0.48
CA VAL A 229 -2.45 4.80 0.10
C VAL A 229 -3.92 5.19 -0.01
N ALA A 230 -4.58 4.87 -1.14
CA ALA A 230 -6.01 5.10 -1.30
C ALA A 230 -6.84 4.21 -0.35
N ALA A 231 -6.42 2.97 -0.12
CA ALA A 231 -7.06 2.07 0.85
C ALA A 231 -6.98 2.63 2.28
N VAL A 232 -5.79 3.13 2.68
CA VAL A 232 -5.61 3.76 4.00
C VAL A 232 -6.44 5.04 4.13
N ALA A 233 -6.47 5.90 3.10
CA ALA A 233 -7.29 7.11 3.09
C ALA A 233 -8.80 6.78 3.21
N SER A 234 -9.27 5.74 2.53
CA SER A 234 -10.66 5.27 2.63
C SER A 234 -10.99 4.76 4.04
N SER A 235 -10.10 3.94 4.63
CA SER A 235 -10.26 3.43 5.99
C SER A 235 -10.26 4.55 7.03
N PHE A 236 -9.37 5.55 6.85
CA PHE A 236 -9.37 6.76 7.69
C PHE A 236 -10.69 7.51 7.57
N ASN A 237 -11.20 7.77 6.36
CA ASN A 237 -12.45 8.49 6.16
C ASN A 237 -13.64 7.74 6.79
N ALA A 238 -13.65 6.41 6.71
CA ALA A 238 -14.68 5.58 7.36
C ALA A 238 -14.61 5.69 8.90
N ALA A 239 -13.42 5.65 9.49
CA ALA A 239 -13.21 5.86 10.92
C ALA A 239 -13.59 7.29 11.35
N ALA A 240 -13.18 8.29 10.57
CA ALA A 240 -13.51 9.69 10.80
C ALA A 240 -15.03 9.95 10.79
N ALA A 241 -15.76 9.31 9.85
CA ALA A 241 -17.22 9.41 9.79
C ALA A 241 -17.87 8.83 11.06
N LYS A 242 -17.39 7.68 11.55
CA LYS A 242 -17.90 7.08 12.79
C LYS A 242 -17.66 7.98 14.01
N VAL A 243 -16.44 8.54 14.14
CA VAL A 243 -16.11 9.45 15.23
C VAL A 243 -16.93 10.73 15.17
N GLU A 244 -17.08 11.33 13.98
CA GLU A 244 -17.91 12.52 13.80
C GLU A 244 -19.36 12.28 14.22
N THR A 245 -19.93 11.15 13.78
CA THR A 245 -21.30 10.76 14.16
C THR A 245 -21.42 10.58 15.66
N LEU A 246 -20.46 9.90 16.30
CA LEU A 246 -20.44 9.69 17.75
C LEU A 246 -20.36 11.01 18.52
N VAL A 247 -19.45 11.90 18.14
CA VAL A 247 -19.30 13.21 18.82
C VAL A 247 -20.54 14.05 18.65
N ARG A 248 -21.14 14.08 17.46
CA ARG A 248 -22.40 14.83 17.22
C ARG A 248 -23.56 14.25 18.03
N SER A 249 -23.68 12.92 18.11
CA SER A 249 -24.69 12.25 18.94
C SER A 249 -24.54 12.65 20.40
N HIS A 250 -23.33 12.58 20.95
CA HIS A 250 -23.06 13.00 22.33
C HIS A 250 -23.33 14.48 22.58
N GLN A 251 -22.94 15.36 21.66
CA GLN A 251 -23.21 16.80 21.80
C GLN A 251 -24.71 17.09 21.78
N SER A 252 -25.46 16.43 20.88
CA SER A 252 -26.91 16.53 20.81
C SER A 252 -27.59 16.01 22.09
N LEU A 253 -27.11 14.84 22.58
CA LEU A 253 -27.62 14.25 23.82
C LEU A 253 -27.43 15.18 25.02
N LEU A 254 -26.23 15.76 25.19
CA LEU A 254 -25.93 16.69 26.28
C LEU A 254 -26.73 18.01 26.18
N ALA A 255 -26.86 18.55 24.97
CA ALA A 255 -27.62 19.77 24.74
C ALA A 255 -29.11 19.57 25.08
N ASN A 256 -29.71 18.49 24.56
CA ASN A 256 -31.11 18.19 24.81
C ASN A 256 -31.36 17.82 26.29
N ALA A 257 -30.51 17.00 26.90
CA ALA A 257 -30.57 16.70 28.33
C ALA A 257 -30.54 17.98 29.18
N SER A 258 -29.67 18.95 28.83
CA SER A 258 -29.59 20.23 29.55
C SER A 258 -30.87 21.03 29.44
N HIS A 259 -31.56 20.98 28.28
CA HIS A 259 -32.86 21.64 28.11
C HIS A 259 -33.96 20.94 28.92
N GLU A 260 -34.01 19.63 28.93
CA GLU A 260 -35.03 18.83 29.61
C GLU A 260 -34.86 18.86 31.15
N LEU A 261 -33.61 18.98 31.64
CA LEU A 261 -33.34 19.18 33.09
C LEU A 261 -33.78 20.55 33.60
N ARG A 262 -33.75 21.57 32.75
CA ARG A 262 -34.08 22.95 33.17
C ARG A 262 -35.55 23.11 33.53
N SER A 263 -36.46 22.42 32.87
CA SER A 263 -37.91 22.56 33.07
C SER A 263 -38.37 22.06 34.46
N PRO A 264 -38.09 20.80 34.88
CA PRO A 264 -38.44 20.34 36.23
C PRO A 264 -37.74 21.13 37.35
N LEU A 265 -36.48 21.56 37.12
CA LEU A 265 -35.75 22.42 38.07
C LEU A 265 -36.43 23.79 38.24
N ALA A 266 -36.94 24.40 37.18
CA ALA A 266 -37.68 25.65 37.25
C ALA A 266 -39.01 25.47 37.97
N ARG A 267 -39.74 24.36 37.73
CA ARG A 267 -40.97 24.05 38.45
C ARG A 267 -40.70 23.83 39.95
N MET A 268 -39.66 23.08 40.34
CA MET A 268 -39.26 22.90 41.74
C MET A 268 -38.92 24.21 42.40
N LYS A 269 -38.13 25.08 41.73
CA LYS A 269 -37.75 26.38 42.29
C LYS A 269 -38.97 27.29 42.48
N MET A 270 -39.96 27.21 41.56
CA MET A 270 -41.22 27.95 41.70
C MET A 270 -42.05 27.40 42.86
N ALA A 271 -42.19 26.06 42.95
CA ALA A 271 -42.92 25.44 44.06
C ALA A 271 -42.25 25.74 45.43
N ASP A 272 -40.93 25.70 45.49
CA ASP A 272 -40.18 26.06 46.70
C ASP A 272 -40.42 27.52 47.14
N SER A 273 -40.39 28.47 46.19
CA SER A 273 -40.66 29.89 46.48
C SER A 273 -42.08 30.18 46.97
N MET A 274 -43.03 29.26 46.68
CA MET A 274 -44.41 29.38 47.15
C MET A 274 -44.70 28.69 48.49
N LEU A 275 -43.74 27.90 49.01
CA LEU A 275 -43.92 27.11 50.23
C LEU A 275 -44.09 27.99 51.48
N ASP A 276 -43.40 29.12 51.54
CA ASP A 276 -43.40 29.98 52.72
C ASP A 276 -44.75 30.67 52.99
N ASP A 277 -45.44 31.06 51.89
CA ASP A 277 -46.74 31.75 51.94
C ASP A 277 -47.95 30.77 51.83
N ALA A 278 -47.72 29.46 51.70
CA ALA A 278 -48.75 28.46 51.47
C ALA A 278 -49.47 28.03 52.74
N ASN A 279 -50.77 27.86 52.61
CA ASN A 279 -51.56 27.20 53.69
C ASN A 279 -51.23 25.71 53.79
N PRO A 280 -51.62 24.98 54.87
CA PRO A 280 -51.23 23.58 55.04
C PRO A 280 -51.61 22.68 53.86
N ALA A 281 -52.78 22.80 53.28
CA ALA A 281 -53.25 21.99 52.15
C ALA A 281 -52.50 22.31 50.84
N GLN A 282 -52.15 23.57 50.63
CA GLN A 282 -51.31 24.01 49.53
C GLN A 282 -49.85 23.54 49.67
N ARG A 283 -49.33 23.57 50.91
CA ARG A 283 -47.95 23.12 51.23
C ARG A 283 -47.77 21.64 50.92
N ASP A 284 -48.77 20.79 51.23
CA ASP A 284 -48.70 19.36 50.92
C ASP A 284 -48.72 19.11 49.38
N LYS A 285 -49.53 19.85 48.61
CA LYS A 285 -49.54 19.80 47.16
C LYS A 285 -48.18 20.22 46.54
N LEU A 286 -47.61 21.33 47.02
CA LEU A 286 -46.31 21.81 46.58
C LEU A 286 -45.16 20.84 46.88
N LYS A 287 -45.20 20.22 48.08
CA LYS A 287 -44.22 19.14 48.45
C LYS A 287 -44.38 17.94 47.50
N GLN A 288 -45.61 17.53 47.21
CA GLN A 288 -45.86 16.43 46.28
C GLN A 288 -45.35 16.76 44.87
N GLU A 289 -45.56 18.01 44.43
CA GLU A 289 -45.07 18.48 43.14
C GLU A 289 -43.52 18.49 43.08
N ILE A 290 -42.87 18.94 44.15
CA ILE A 290 -41.41 18.88 44.26
C ILE A 290 -40.93 17.43 44.21
N ASN A 291 -41.54 16.52 44.97
CA ASN A 291 -41.14 15.11 44.97
C ASN A 291 -41.33 14.47 43.57
N THR A 292 -42.43 14.81 42.89
CA THR A 292 -42.67 14.34 41.51
C THR A 292 -41.57 14.86 40.55
N ASN A 293 -41.21 16.13 40.63
CA ASN A 293 -40.16 16.70 39.78
C ASN A 293 -38.77 16.14 40.11
N VAL A 294 -38.49 15.81 41.39
CA VAL A 294 -37.25 15.10 41.78
C VAL A 294 -37.21 13.72 41.16
N ALA A 295 -38.29 12.94 41.21
CA ALA A 295 -38.37 11.62 40.62
C ALA A 295 -38.24 11.66 39.07
N GLU A 296 -38.81 12.71 38.44
CA GLU A 296 -38.60 12.96 36.97
C GLU A 296 -37.13 13.23 36.64
N LEU A 297 -36.44 14.04 37.47
CA LEU A 297 -35.03 14.32 37.29
C LEU A 297 -34.15 13.06 37.43
N ASP A 298 -34.38 12.27 38.44
CA ASP A 298 -33.65 11.03 38.70
C ASP A 298 -33.84 10.06 37.52
N ALA A 299 -35.06 9.88 37.04
CA ALA A 299 -35.34 9.05 35.86
C ALA A 299 -34.64 9.56 34.61
N LEU A 300 -34.60 10.89 34.38
CA LEU A 300 -33.92 11.49 33.25
C LEU A 300 -32.39 11.26 33.31
N VAL A 301 -31.79 11.46 34.48
CA VAL A 301 -30.35 11.22 34.69
C VAL A 301 -30.01 9.75 34.39
N GLU A 302 -30.81 8.81 34.92
CA GLU A 302 -30.62 7.38 34.62
C GLU A 302 -30.74 7.06 33.13
N GLU A 303 -31.74 7.66 32.43
CA GLU A 303 -31.91 7.47 30.99
C GLU A 303 -30.74 8.00 30.16
N VAL A 304 -30.25 9.21 30.51
CA VAL A 304 -29.08 9.82 29.82
C VAL A 304 -27.82 8.99 30.07
N LEU A 305 -27.58 8.54 31.32
CA LEU A 305 -26.44 7.70 31.65
C LEU A 305 -26.51 6.35 30.91
N LEU A 306 -27.69 5.74 30.81
CA LEU A 306 -27.89 4.49 30.13
C LEU A 306 -27.67 4.67 28.59
N ALA A 307 -28.24 5.73 27.98
CA ALA A 307 -28.02 6.05 26.58
C ALA A 307 -26.53 6.24 26.27
N SER A 308 -25.81 6.99 27.09
CA SER A 308 -24.37 7.21 26.96
C SER A 308 -23.55 5.92 27.07
N ARG A 309 -23.96 4.98 27.93
CA ARG A 309 -23.30 3.67 28.08
C ARG A 309 -23.59 2.74 26.89
N LEU A 310 -24.78 2.82 26.31
CA LEU A 310 -25.16 2.00 25.17
C LEU A 310 -24.50 2.46 23.85
N ASP A 311 -24.23 3.76 23.69
CA ASP A 311 -23.47 4.31 22.56
C ASP A 311 -21.98 3.91 22.59
N GLY A 312 -21.42 3.61 23.76
CA GLY A 312 -20.05 3.12 23.92
C GLY A 312 -19.93 1.64 23.58
N ALA A 313 -19.09 1.31 22.60
CA ALA A 313 -18.87 -0.07 22.08
C ALA A 313 -18.29 -1.07 23.13
N GLN A 314 -18.12 -0.68 24.38
CA GLN A 314 -17.35 -1.44 25.38
C GLN A 314 -18.15 -2.16 26.48
N THR A 315 -19.45 -2.01 26.53
CA THR A 315 -20.20 -2.83 27.49
C THR A 315 -20.47 -4.16 26.81
N GLN A 316 -19.63 -5.17 27.03
CA GLN A 316 -19.94 -6.55 26.68
C GLN A 316 -21.28 -6.89 27.37
N ILE A 317 -22.28 -7.27 26.57
CA ILE A 317 -23.42 -8.00 27.10
C ILE A 317 -22.81 -9.28 27.66
N ASP A 318 -23.13 -9.60 28.90
CA ASP A 318 -22.82 -10.95 29.38
C ASP A 318 -23.72 -11.92 28.58
N PRO A 319 -23.19 -12.64 27.59
CA PRO A 319 -24.00 -13.30 26.56
C PRO A 319 -24.59 -14.63 27.02
N HIS A 320 -24.62 -14.89 28.32
CA HIS A 320 -24.83 -16.22 28.86
C HIS A 320 -26.18 -16.38 29.56
N GLU A 321 -26.97 -15.34 29.71
CA GLU A 321 -28.25 -15.44 30.36
C GLU A 321 -29.37 -15.68 29.34
N ARG A 322 -30.09 -16.79 29.53
CA ARG A 322 -31.28 -17.11 28.71
C ARG A 322 -32.50 -16.48 29.37
N VAL A 323 -33.08 -15.52 28.69
CA VAL A 323 -34.23 -14.73 29.17
C VAL A 323 -35.49 -15.21 28.49
N ASP A 324 -36.53 -15.52 29.26
CA ASP A 324 -37.88 -15.79 28.75
C ASP A 324 -38.63 -14.47 28.55
N LEU A 325 -38.89 -14.13 27.29
CA LEU A 325 -39.55 -12.88 26.93
C LEU A 325 -41.01 -12.84 27.36
N LEU A 326 -41.74 -13.97 27.40
CA LEU A 326 -43.12 -13.99 27.86
C LEU A 326 -43.20 -13.70 29.36
N ALA A 327 -42.38 -14.38 30.16
CA ALA A 327 -42.31 -14.14 31.60
C ALA A 327 -41.94 -12.69 31.93
N LEU A 328 -40.93 -12.17 31.24
CA LEU A 328 -40.47 -10.79 31.39
C LEU A 328 -41.55 -9.78 30.98
N ALA A 329 -42.25 -10.04 29.86
CA ALA A 329 -43.35 -9.20 29.39
C ALA A 329 -44.55 -9.22 30.35
N ALA A 330 -44.91 -10.38 30.90
CA ALA A 330 -45.98 -10.50 31.85
C ALA A 330 -45.71 -9.74 33.18
N GLU A 331 -44.47 -9.82 33.67
CA GLU A 331 -44.05 -9.07 34.86
C GLU A 331 -44.15 -7.56 34.66
N GLU A 332 -43.65 -7.02 33.55
CA GLU A 332 -43.72 -5.58 33.30
C GLU A 332 -45.13 -5.11 32.90
N ALA A 333 -45.91 -5.95 32.16
CA ALA A 333 -47.28 -5.64 31.78
C ALA A 333 -48.23 -5.54 32.99
N SER A 334 -47.98 -6.31 34.06
CA SER A 334 -48.77 -6.23 35.31
C SER A 334 -48.73 -4.85 35.98
N ARG A 335 -47.68 -4.07 35.75
CA ARG A 335 -47.50 -2.70 36.30
C ARG A 335 -48.38 -1.67 35.63
N VAL A 336 -48.80 -1.96 34.38
CA VAL A 336 -49.59 -1.02 33.55
C VAL A 336 -50.98 -1.58 33.22
N ASP A 337 -51.35 -2.70 33.82
CA ASP A 337 -52.63 -3.39 33.63
C ASP A 337 -52.88 -3.76 32.16
N ALA A 338 -51.84 -4.31 31.49
CA ALA A 338 -51.87 -4.70 30.10
C ALA A 338 -52.10 -6.21 29.93
N GLU A 339 -52.90 -6.61 28.93
CA GLU A 339 -53.15 -8.01 28.59
C GLU A 339 -51.90 -8.61 27.91
N VAL A 340 -51.54 -9.83 28.32
CA VAL A 340 -50.38 -10.55 27.74
C VAL A 340 -50.83 -11.88 27.19
N ASP A 341 -50.49 -12.16 25.93
CA ASP A 341 -50.75 -13.41 25.25
C ASP A 341 -49.54 -13.89 24.46
N GLY A 342 -49.50 -15.14 24.07
CA GLY A 342 -48.47 -15.69 23.19
C GLY A 342 -47.71 -16.89 23.75
N VAL A 343 -46.49 -17.10 23.26
CA VAL A 343 -45.68 -18.27 23.56
C VAL A 343 -44.42 -17.87 24.31
N SER A 344 -43.95 -18.74 25.21
CA SER A 344 -42.64 -18.59 25.86
C SER A 344 -41.49 -18.64 24.83
N LEU A 345 -40.70 -17.63 24.77
CA LEU A 345 -39.58 -17.47 23.80
C LEU A 345 -38.29 -17.11 24.55
N GLY A 346 -37.30 -18.00 24.45
CA GLY A 346 -35.98 -17.78 25.00
C GLY A 346 -35.11 -16.95 24.06
N VAL A 347 -34.49 -15.90 24.57
CA VAL A 347 -33.45 -15.13 23.90
C VAL A 347 -32.20 -15.09 24.77
N VAL A 348 -31.04 -14.87 24.15
CA VAL A 348 -29.79 -14.68 24.87
C VAL A 348 -29.53 -13.19 25.01
N GLY A 349 -29.38 -12.70 26.25
CA GLY A 349 -29.18 -11.28 26.46
C GLY A 349 -29.11 -10.84 27.91
N ASP A 350 -29.00 -9.53 28.12
CA ASP A 350 -29.06 -8.91 29.44
C ASP A 350 -30.53 -8.66 29.84
N GLU A 351 -30.99 -9.42 30.83
CA GLU A 351 -32.37 -9.32 31.32
C GLU A 351 -32.74 -7.90 31.76
N ARG A 352 -31.81 -7.17 32.38
CA ARG A 352 -32.06 -5.79 32.87
C ARG A 352 -32.33 -4.83 31.75
N LEU A 353 -31.54 -4.95 30.64
CA LEU A 353 -31.74 -4.13 29.45
C LEU A 353 -33.04 -4.50 28.73
N LEU A 354 -33.32 -5.78 28.54
CA LEU A 354 -34.56 -6.25 27.94
C LEU A 354 -35.78 -5.82 28.74
N ARG A 355 -35.74 -5.92 30.07
CA ARG A 355 -36.75 -5.41 30.99
C ARG A 355 -36.99 -3.91 30.81
N ARG A 356 -35.92 -3.12 30.71
CA ARG A 356 -35.99 -1.68 30.47
C ARG A 356 -36.66 -1.37 29.11
N ALA A 357 -36.34 -2.13 28.07
CA ALA A 357 -36.92 -1.96 26.74
C ALA A 357 -38.44 -2.23 26.78
N LEU A 358 -38.86 -3.33 27.39
CA LEU A 358 -40.28 -3.66 27.53
C LEU A 358 -41.03 -2.63 28.37
N ARG A 359 -40.44 -2.19 29.49
CA ARG A 359 -41.01 -1.14 30.33
C ARG A 359 -41.24 0.15 29.54
N ASN A 360 -40.23 0.61 28.78
CA ASN A 360 -40.37 1.81 27.97
C ASN A 360 -41.46 1.69 26.90
N LEU A 361 -41.61 0.52 26.26
CA LEU A 361 -42.71 0.27 25.30
C LEU A 361 -44.09 0.30 25.98
N LEU A 362 -44.24 -0.35 27.13
CA LEU A 362 -45.47 -0.42 27.89
C LEU A 362 -45.90 0.93 28.47
N GLU A 363 -44.92 1.67 29.06
CA GLU A 363 -45.19 3.03 29.56
C GLU A 363 -45.60 3.97 28.43
N ASN A 364 -44.94 3.85 27.25
CA ASN A 364 -45.33 4.60 26.07
C ASN A 364 -46.73 4.27 25.60
N ALA A 365 -47.09 2.98 25.51
CA ALA A 365 -48.40 2.52 25.12
C ALA A 365 -49.48 3.01 26.09
N ARG A 366 -49.24 2.94 27.39
CA ARG A 366 -50.18 3.46 28.40
C ARG A 366 -50.34 4.98 28.36
N ARG A 367 -49.22 5.70 28.16
CA ARG A 367 -49.22 7.18 28.13
C ARG A 367 -50.01 7.73 26.96
N TYR A 368 -49.85 7.14 25.77
CA TYR A 368 -50.46 7.63 24.51
C TYR A 368 -51.66 6.83 24.06
N GLY A 369 -51.80 5.55 24.48
CA GLY A 369 -52.83 4.65 24.07
C GLY A 369 -53.96 4.45 25.09
N GLY A 370 -53.81 4.99 26.30
CA GLY A 370 -54.83 4.86 27.37
C GLY A 370 -54.82 3.47 28.02
N HIS A 371 -56.02 2.89 28.24
CA HIS A 371 -56.16 1.64 29.02
C HIS A 371 -56.21 0.35 28.20
N ASP A 372 -56.23 0.41 26.85
CA ASP A 372 -56.30 -0.77 25.99
C ASP A 372 -54.90 -1.09 25.43
N VAL A 373 -54.03 -1.59 26.31
CA VAL A 373 -52.65 -2.02 25.98
C VAL A 373 -52.60 -3.55 25.95
N SER A 374 -52.07 -4.12 24.88
CA SER A 374 -51.90 -5.56 24.74
C SER A 374 -50.46 -5.92 24.31
N VAL A 375 -49.94 -7.02 24.85
CA VAL A 375 -48.66 -7.59 24.53
C VAL A 375 -48.86 -8.97 23.92
N LEU A 376 -48.20 -9.22 22.78
CA LEU A 376 -48.20 -10.51 22.13
C LEU A 376 -46.78 -10.98 21.89
N THR A 377 -46.42 -12.19 22.34
CA THR A 377 -45.15 -12.84 22.02
C THR A 377 -45.36 -13.93 20.99
N GLU A 378 -44.66 -13.84 19.85
CA GLU A 378 -44.77 -14.80 18.75
C GLU A 378 -43.39 -15.12 18.15
N SER A 379 -43.22 -16.34 17.62
CA SER A 379 -42.05 -16.72 16.87
C SER A 379 -42.35 -16.64 15.37
N ARG A 380 -41.53 -15.91 14.63
CA ARG A 380 -41.66 -15.78 13.18
C ARG A 380 -40.29 -15.77 12.50
N ALA A 381 -40.11 -16.62 11.52
CA ALA A 381 -38.88 -16.71 10.71
C ALA A 381 -37.59 -16.85 11.57
N GLY A 382 -37.63 -17.65 12.63
CA GLY A 382 -36.47 -17.88 13.51
C GLY A 382 -36.14 -16.70 14.45
N ARG A 383 -37.09 -15.76 14.63
CA ARG A 383 -36.92 -14.61 15.53
C ARG A 383 -38.05 -14.60 16.56
N ALA A 384 -37.73 -14.17 17.76
CA ALA A 384 -38.68 -13.84 18.79
C ALA A 384 -39.23 -12.43 18.53
N LEU A 385 -40.52 -12.27 18.47
CA LEU A 385 -41.22 -10.98 18.31
C LEU A 385 -42.02 -10.69 19.58
N VAL A 386 -41.83 -9.49 20.13
CA VAL A 386 -42.72 -8.93 21.17
C VAL A 386 -43.45 -7.73 20.57
N ARG A 387 -44.74 -7.82 20.51
CA ARG A 387 -45.63 -6.78 19.96
C ARG A 387 -46.33 -6.09 21.11
N VAL A 388 -46.08 -4.80 21.33
CA VAL A 388 -46.77 -3.96 22.32
C VAL A 388 -47.68 -3.02 21.54
N CYS A 389 -49.00 -3.22 21.66
CA CYS A 389 -49.98 -2.50 20.87
C CYS A 389 -50.86 -1.64 21.76
N ASP A 390 -51.17 -0.43 21.31
CA ASP A 390 -52.06 0.56 21.93
C ASP A 390 -53.23 0.91 21.03
N ARG A 391 -54.26 1.65 21.56
CA ARG A 391 -55.39 2.24 20.83
C ARG A 391 -55.36 3.76 20.82
N GLY A 392 -54.19 4.36 20.91
CA GLY A 392 -54.02 5.81 20.83
C GLY A 392 -54.27 6.41 19.45
N PRO A 393 -53.87 7.66 19.27
CA PRO A 393 -54.01 8.35 17.98
C PRO A 393 -53.18 7.75 16.86
N GLY A 394 -52.24 6.84 17.20
CA GLY A 394 -51.32 6.23 16.28
C GLY A 394 -50.16 7.14 15.87
N VAL A 395 -49.19 6.53 15.19
CA VAL A 395 -48.01 7.25 14.66
C VAL A 395 -48.13 7.40 13.14
N PRO A 396 -48.11 8.64 12.60
CA PRO A 396 -48.10 8.89 11.17
C PRO A 396 -46.96 8.14 10.47
N GLU A 397 -47.20 7.60 9.29
CA GLU A 397 -46.24 6.78 8.56
C GLU A 397 -44.91 7.47 8.35
N SER A 398 -44.91 8.76 8.00
CA SER A 398 -43.71 9.57 7.80
C SER A 398 -42.88 9.78 9.07
N MET A 399 -43.41 9.49 10.25
CA MET A 399 -42.74 9.70 11.53
C MET A 399 -42.35 8.38 12.21
N ARG A 400 -42.76 7.20 11.69
CA ARG A 400 -42.52 5.88 12.35
C ARG A 400 -41.06 5.51 12.52
N GLU A 401 -40.15 6.03 11.68
CA GLU A 401 -38.71 5.85 11.87
C GLU A 401 -38.15 6.89 12.81
N ARG A 402 -38.67 8.10 12.75
CA ARG A 402 -38.16 9.23 13.52
C ARG A 402 -38.47 9.18 15.00
N ILE A 403 -39.54 8.50 15.40
CA ILE A 403 -39.88 8.33 16.84
C ILE A 403 -38.82 7.57 17.64
N PHE A 404 -37.87 6.91 16.97
CA PHE A 404 -36.72 6.23 17.59
C PHE A 404 -35.45 7.13 17.62
N GLU A 405 -35.54 8.37 17.14
CA GLU A 405 -34.48 9.37 17.31
C GLU A 405 -34.49 9.88 18.75
N SER A 406 -33.34 10.06 19.37
CA SER A 406 -33.24 10.59 20.75
C SER A 406 -33.86 11.97 20.84
N PHE A 407 -34.70 12.20 21.88
CA PHE A 407 -35.43 13.44 22.16
C PHE A 407 -36.49 13.81 21.10
N PHE A 408 -36.80 12.94 20.17
CA PHE A 408 -37.87 13.18 19.22
C PHE A 408 -39.23 13.03 19.87
N ARG A 409 -40.13 13.99 19.64
CA ARG A 409 -41.51 14.00 20.10
C ARG A 409 -42.42 14.38 18.95
N LEU A 410 -43.59 13.74 18.88
CA LEU A 410 -44.59 14.08 17.85
C LEU A 410 -45.14 15.48 18.10
N PRO A 411 -45.30 16.32 17.05
CA PRO A 411 -45.92 17.64 17.18
C PRO A 411 -47.33 17.54 17.80
N GLY A 412 -47.67 18.41 18.77
CA GLY A 412 -48.95 18.41 19.45
C GLY A 412 -49.02 17.56 20.75
N HIS A 413 -48.03 16.72 21.03
CA HIS A 413 -47.97 15.92 22.28
C HIS A 413 -46.90 16.44 23.26
N ALA A 414 -46.28 17.58 22.96
CA ALA A 414 -45.14 18.12 23.70
C ALA A 414 -45.45 18.61 25.11
N GLU A 415 -46.69 19.08 25.35
CA GLU A 415 -47.01 19.82 26.62
C GLU A 415 -47.85 18.99 27.59
N GLN A 416 -48.52 17.92 27.19
CA GLN A 416 -49.51 17.21 28.03
C GLN A 416 -49.01 15.89 28.62
N ALA A 417 -47.95 15.29 28.09
CA ALA A 417 -47.46 14.01 28.59
C ALA A 417 -46.00 14.13 28.92
N GLY A 418 -45.63 14.14 30.19
CA GLY A 418 -44.26 14.05 30.65
C GLY A 418 -43.49 12.96 29.93
N GLY A 419 -42.17 13.13 29.76
CA GLY A 419 -41.31 12.17 29.08
C GLY A 419 -40.35 12.88 28.14
N VAL A 420 -39.12 12.54 28.24
CA VAL A 420 -37.96 13.24 27.66
C VAL A 420 -37.74 12.90 26.19
N GLY A 421 -38.42 11.88 25.67
CA GLY A 421 -38.18 11.40 24.31
C GLY A 421 -36.95 10.49 24.16
N LEU A 422 -36.45 9.93 25.24
CA LEU A 422 -35.33 8.97 25.23
C LEU A 422 -35.79 7.52 25.24
N GLY A 423 -36.98 7.21 25.79
CA GLY A 423 -37.43 5.83 25.98
C GLY A 423 -37.43 4.97 24.71
N LEU A 424 -37.95 5.47 23.58
CA LEU A 424 -37.97 4.71 22.31
C LEU A 424 -36.58 4.60 21.66
N SER A 425 -35.73 5.60 21.80
CA SER A 425 -34.36 5.51 21.30
C SER A 425 -33.54 4.48 22.09
N LEU A 426 -33.76 4.39 23.42
CA LEU A 426 -33.18 3.33 24.25
C LEU A 426 -33.67 1.95 23.84
N VAL A 427 -34.96 1.77 23.52
CA VAL A 427 -35.48 0.49 23.01
C VAL A 427 -34.78 0.08 21.72
N LYS A 428 -34.53 1.02 20.81
CA LYS A 428 -33.80 0.76 19.57
C LYS A 428 -32.36 0.35 19.85
N GLN A 429 -31.63 1.09 20.66
CA GLN A 429 -30.24 0.77 21.03
C GLN A 429 -30.16 -0.60 21.73
N ILE A 430 -31.07 -0.90 22.65
CA ILE A 430 -31.12 -2.20 23.32
C ILE A 430 -31.41 -3.32 22.32
N ALA A 431 -32.37 -3.15 21.40
CA ALA A 431 -32.68 -4.13 20.37
C ALA A 431 -31.46 -4.40 19.47
N GLU A 432 -30.85 -3.35 18.94
CA GLU A 432 -29.66 -3.44 18.06
C GLU A 432 -28.48 -4.12 18.76
N ARG A 433 -28.27 -3.83 20.04
CA ARG A 433 -27.25 -4.45 20.86
C ARG A 433 -27.44 -5.96 21.04
N HIS A 434 -28.70 -6.42 21.07
CA HIS A 434 -29.06 -7.84 21.13
C HIS A 434 -29.18 -8.48 19.71
N GLY A 435 -28.66 -7.85 18.66
CA GLY A 435 -28.76 -8.35 17.27
C GLY A 435 -30.18 -8.33 16.71
N GLY A 436 -31.03 -7.50 17.32
CA GLY A 436 -32.43 -7.34 16.98
C GLY A 436 -32.74 -6.02 16.28
N SER A 437 -34.03 -5.70 16.26
CA SER A 437 -34.53 -4.42 15.73
C SER A 437 -35.90 -4.12 16.36
N VAL A 438 -36.27 -2.83 16.34
CA VAL A 438 -37.61 -2.38 16.71
C VAL A 438 -38.21 -1.57 15.57
N ARG A 439 -39.54 -1.70 15.39
CA ARG A 439 -40.31 -0.92 14.43
C ARG A 439 -41.69 -0.58 14.96
N CYS A 440 -42.28 0.45 14.37
CA CYS A 440 -43.66 0.86 14.68
C CYS A 440 -44.56 0.54 13.49
N GLU A 441 -45.67 -0.15 13.75
CA GLU A 441 -46.71 -0.52 12.78
C GLU A 441 -48.05 0.12 13.17
N ALA A 442 -48.94 0.33 12.20
CA ALA A 442 -50.31 0.71 12.51
C ALA A 442 -51.09 -0.49 13.07
N ARG A 443 -51.86 -0.28 14.16
CA ARG A 443 -52.77 -1.28 14.66
C ARG A 443 -54.08 -1.25 13.85
N GLN A 444 -54.61 -2.43 13.49
CA GLN A 444 -55.93 -2.52 12.87
C GLN A 444 -57.03 -1.99 13.83
N GLY A 445 -57.83 -1.05 13.35
CA GLY A 445 -58.85 -0.38 14.16
C GLY A 445 -58.37 0.84 14.95
N GLY A 446 -57.15 1.35 14.67
CA GLY A 446 -56.54 2.54 15.28
C GLY A 446 -55.51 2.23 16.34
N GLY A 447 -54.56 3.13 16.50
CA GLY A 447 -53.45 2.99 17.43
C GLY A 447 -52.15 2.57 16.77
N SER A 448 -51.13 2.24 17.58
CA SER A 448 -49.83 1.80 17.17
C SER A 448 -49.47 0.42 17.74
N CYS A 449 -48.63 -0.33 17.02
CA CYS A 449 -47.98 -1.54 17.48
C CYS A 449 -46.47 -1.36 17.36
N PHE A 450 -45.76 -1.42 18.48
CA PHE A 450 -44.30 -1.48 18.55
C PHE A 450 -43.85 -2.93 18.54
N VAL A 451 -43.05 -3.30 17.56
CA VAL A 451 -42.60 -4.68 17.34
C VAL A 451 -41.12 -4.78 17.63
N LEU A 452 -40.76 -5.38 18.76
CA LEU A 452 -39.38 -5.72 19.12
C LEU A 452 -39.05 -7.10 18.58
N SER A 453 -38.02 -7.22 17.74
CA SER A 453 -37.59 -8.47 17.11
C SER A 453 -36.17 -8.82 17.56
N LEU A 454 -35.99 -10.00 18.17
CA LEU A 454 -34.75 -10.52 18.70
C LEU A 454 -34.40 -11.89 18.13
N PRO A 455 -33.12 -12.28 18.03
CA PRO A 455 -32.76 -13.66 17.67
C PRO A 455 -33.21 -14.62 18.78
N LEU A 456 -33.78 -15.76 18.38
CA LEU A 456 -34.09 -16.85 19.31
C LEU A 456 -32.83 -17.47 19.86
N ALA A 457 -32.83 -17.84 21.14
CA ALA A 457 -31.78 -18.69 21.68
C ALA A 457 -31.89 -20.08 21.02
N THR A 458 -30.85 -20.46 20.33
CA THR A 458 -30.67 -21.81 19.75
C THR A 458 -30.46 -22.84 20.85
#